data_1a3589a5ee2426e3cf9f45ad037c5653
#
_entry.id   1a3589a5ee2426e3cf9f45ad037c5653
#
_cell.length_a   1.000
_cell.length_b   1.000
_cell.length_c   1.000
_cell.angle_alpha   90.00
_cell.angle_beta   90.00
_cell.angle_gamma   90.00
#
_symmetry.space_group_name_H-M   'P 1'
#
loop_
_entity.id
_entity.type
_entity.pdbx_description
1 polymer ?
#
loop_
_entity_poly.entity_id
_entity_poly.type
_entity_poly.pdbx_seq_one_letter_code
_entity_poly.pdbx_strand_id
1 'polypeptide(L)'
;KLFADDTEFAKSLMDRTVLYLQEGIDGNAEGEYAERSTGNYNAVVNNAMMAMYQCSKDVKYLAYVERNLNMMMYYIEPNDMVFTQNSTRQDQGEEIFMDKYLYQYMYLIAYDGTDGFIKLTPEEHARFDGAAHQIIKGCAETGRQAPNCLHLLMIYDKTLDYTFENCGFLKTYRKLFKEAGVLRVKKENYSYTVMKNRSAFLYFNVNGLEAYLKIGESYCEIRNFVPDEMDIQEGKTVLSHTARG
;
A
#
# COMPACT_ATOMS: atom_id res chain seq x y z
N LYS A 1 -8.52 -22.08 18.02
CA LYS A 1 -9.58 -23.10 18.18
C LYS A 1 -9.07 -24.52 17.89
N LEU A 2 -8.17 -24.75 16.93
CA LEU A 2 -7.63 -26.07 16.58
C LEU A 2 -6.89 -26.78 17.75
N PHE A 3 -6.37 -26.02 18.69
CA PHE A 3 -5.61 -26.52 19.84
C PHE A 3 -6.27 -26.14 21.19
N ALA A 4 -7.60 -25.93 21.19
CA ALA A 4 -8.31 -25.50 22.41
C ALA A 4 -8.21 -26.48 23.56
N ASP A 5 -8.05 -27.75 23.25
CA ASP A 5 -7.94 -28.83 24.23
C ASP A 5 -6.50 -29.06 24.75
N ASP A 6 -5.49 -28.52 24.07
CA ASP A 6 -4.09 -28.50 24.51
C ASP A 6 -3.76 -27.17 25.17
N THR A 7 -4.07 -27.08 26.46
CA THR A 7 -3.95 -25.83 27.24
C THR A 7 -2.52 -25.37 27.42
N GLU A 8 -1.54 -26.29 27.49
CA GLU A 8 -0.12 -25.93 27.60
C GLU A 8 0.43 -25.35 26.29
N PHE A 9 0.12 -26.02 25.17
CA PHE A 9 0.53 -25.54 23.87
C PHE A 9 -0.17 -24.21 23.50
N ALA A 10 -1.47 -24.10 23.74
CA ALA A 10 -2.23 -22.87 23.52
C ALA A 10 -1.65 -21.70 24.32
N LYS A 11 -1.29 -21.95 25.62
CA LYS A 11 -0.63 -20.93 26.44
C LYS A 11 0.72 -20.53 25.90
N SER A 12 1.57 -21.48 25.50
CA SER A 12 2.87 -21.18 24.88
C SER A 12 2.75 -20.32 23.62
N LEU A 13 1.76 -20.61 22.75
CA LEU A 13 1.47 -19.80 21.57
C LEU A 13 1.03 -18.38 21.94
N MET A 14 0.16 -18.25 22.94
CA MET A 14 -0.30 -16.93 23.40
C MET A 14 0.83 -16.11 24.01
N ASP A 15 1.64 -16.71 24.87
CA ASP A 15 2.79 -16.06 25.49
C ASP A 15 3.78 -15.56 24.42
N ARG A 16 4.03 -16.38 23.38
CA ARG A 16 4.86 -15.99 22.24
C ARG A 16 4.25 -14.84 21.41
N THR A 17 2.94 -14.92 21.18
CA THR A 17 2.19 -13.87 20.47
C THR A 17 2.30 -12.54 21.20
N VAL A 18 2.11 -12.55 22.53
CA VAL A 18 2.23 -11.34 23.36
C VAL A 18 3.62 -10.73 23.24
N LEU A 19 4.68 -11.53 23.25
CA LEU A 19 6.06 -11.03 23.08
C LEU A 19 6.25 -10.33 21.72
N TYR A 20 5.80 -10.93 20.62
CA TYR A 20 5.86 -10.28 19.30
C TYR A 20 5.05 -9.00 19.23
N LEU A 21 3.87 -8.97 19.83
CA LEU A 21 3.03 -7.77 19.84
C LEU A 21 3.63 -6.63 20.68
N GLN A 22 4.48 -6.93 21.66
CA GLN A 22 5.23 -5.92 22.43
C GLN A 22 6.28 -5.21 21.60
N GLU A 23 6.83 -5.84 20.56
CA GLU A 23 7.74 -5.22 19.60
C GLU A 23 7.02 -4.19 18.71
N GLY A 24 5.69 -4.27 18.62
CA GLY A 24 4.85 -3.41 17.79
C GLY A 24 4.69 -3.94 16.36
N ILE A 25 3.91 -3.22 15.59
CA ILE A 25 3.73 -3.49 14.16
C ILE A 25 4.65 -2.54 13.39
N ASP A 26 5.49 -3.10 12.54
CA ASP A 26 6.50 -2.38 11.77
C ASP A 26 5.87 -1.65 10.59
N GLY A 27 5.22 -0.53 10.90
CA GLY A 27 4.53 0.33 9.95
C GLY A 27 4.50 1.77 10.43
N ASN A 28 4.65 2.71 9.52
CA ASN A 28 4.67 4.14 9.82
C ASN A 28 3.28 4.78 9.85
N ALA A 29 3.22 6.04 10.27
CA ALA A 29 1.96 6.79 10.35
C ALA A 29 1.32 7.07 8.97
N GLU A 30 2.11 7.01 7.90
CA GLU A 30 1.66 7.24 6.52
C GLU A 30 1.15 5.96 5.83
N GLY A 31 1.16 4.81 6.53
CA GLY A 31 0.65 3.53 6.06
C GLY A 31 1.67 2.62 5.37
N GLU A 32 2.95 2.99 5.33
CA GLU A 32 4.00 2.15 4.76
C GLU A 32 4.47 1.11 5.79
N TYR A 33 4.54 -0.14 5.40
CA TYR A 33 5.21 -1.19 6.17
C TYR A 33 6.70 -1.24 5.84
N ALA A 34 7.51 -1.76 6.76
CA ALA A 34 8.97 -1.74 6.67
C ALA A 34 9.53 -2.33 5.38
N GLU A 35 8.91 -3.36 4.85
CA GLU A 35 9.35 -4.00 3.60
C GLU A 35 9.05 -3.19 2.34
N ARG A 36 8.20 -2.15 2.43
CA ARG A 36 7.79 -1.27 1.31
C ARG A 36 7.26 -2.03 0.09
N SER A 37 6.83 -3.27 0.29
CA SER A 37 6.43 -4.18 -0.78
C SER A 37 4.98 -3.95 -1.18
N THR A 38 4.78 -2.93 -2.01
CA THR A 38 3.46 -2.51 -2.49
C THR A 38 2.81 -3.55 -3.40
N GLY A 39 3.61 -4.34 -4.11
CA GLY A 39 3.11 -5.39 -5.00
C GLY A 39 2.72 -6.69 -4.29
N ASN A 40 3.21 -6.93 -3.07
CA ASN A 40 2.99 -8.22 -2.42
C ASN A 40 2.78 -8.14 -0.90
N TYR A 41 3.83 -7.82 -0.13
CA TYR A 41 3.80 -8.02 1.33
C TYR A 41 2.90 -7.04 2.07
N ASN A 42 2.62 -5.85 1.53
CA ASN A 42 1.61 -4.96 2.12
C ASN A 42 0.24 -5.66 2.20
N ALA A 43 -0.17 -6.37 1.14
CA ALA A 43 -1.42 -7.13 1.14
C ALA A 43 -1.38 -8.29 2.15
N VAL A 44 -0.23 -8.96 2.30
CA VAL A 44 -0.04 -10.03 3.29
C VAL A 44 -0.14 -9.51 4.72
N VAL A 45 0.50 -8.37 5.02
CA VAL A 45 0.40 -7.74 6.35
C VAL A 45 -1.03 -7.28 6.63
N ASN A 46 -1.71 -6.66 5.66
CA ASN A 46 -3.12 -6.31 5.80
C ASN A 46 -3.99 -7.53 6.15
N ASN A 47 -3.76 -8.67 5.49
CA ASN A 47 -4.48 -9.91 5.80
C ASN A 47 -4.22 -10.38 7.23
N ALA A 48 -2.97 -10.31 7.70
CA ALA A 48 -2.62 -10.65 9.07
C ALA A 48 -3.33 -9.71 10.06
N MET A 49 -3.37 -8.40 9.78
CA MET A 49 -4.07 -7.42 10.62
C MET A 49 -5.59 -7.67 10.64
N MET A 50 -6.21 -7.98 9.51
CA MET A 50 -7.61 -8.36 9.44
C MET A 50 -7.89 -9.63 10.28
N ALA A 51 -7.03 -10.64 10.21
CA ALA A 51 -7.13 -11.87 11.02
C ALA A 51 -6.97 -11.57 12.51
N MET A 52 -6.02 -10.68 12.88
CA MET A 52 -5.85 -10.24 14.28
C MET A 52 -7.10 -9.56 14.81
N TYR A 53 -7.72 -8.68 14.02
CA TYR A 53 -9.01 -8.08 14.38
C TYR A 53 -10.11 -9.15 14.55
N GLN A 54 -10.21 -10.11 13.63
CA GLN A 54 -11.21 -11.18 13.73
C GLN A 54 -11.08 -11.97 15.04
N CYS A 55 -9.85 -12.20 15.50
CA CYS A 55 -9.59 -12.95 16.72
C CYS A 55 -9.76 -12.12 18.00
N SER A 56 -9.29 -10.88 18.01
CA SER A 56 -9.21 -10.03 19.21
C SER A 56 -10.36 -9.04 19.34
N LYS A 57 -11.00 -8.68 18.22
CA LYS A 57 -11.96 -7.56 18.09
C LYS A 57 -11.37 -6.18 18.43
N ASP A 58 -10.03 -6.07 18.47
CA ASP A 58 -9.34 -4.82 18.70
C ASP A 58 -9.19 -4.05 17.38
N VAL A 59 -9.93 -2.95 17.25
CA VAL A 59 -10.00 -2.11 16.03
C VAL A 59 -8.65 -1.48 15.64
N LYS A 60 -7.67 -1.44 16.56
CA LYS A 60 -6.33 -0.94 16.23
C LYS A 60 -5.69 -1.66 15.02
N TYR A 61 -5.99 -2.96 14.86
CA TYR A 61 -5.47 -3.73 13.73
C TYR A 61 -6.07 -3.27 12.40
N LEU A 62 -7.35 -2.91 12.38
CA LEU A 62 -7.98 -2.35 11.19
C LEU A 62 -7.45 -0.95 10.84
N ALA A 63 -7.01 -0.17 11.82
CA ALA A 63 -6.39 1.12 11.58
C ALA A 63 -5.05 1.01 10.81
N TYR A 64 -4.31 -0.10 10.93
CA TYR A 64 -3.15 -0.36 10.08
C TYR A 64 -3.58 -0.64 8.63
N VAL A 65 -4.61 -1.46 8.45
CA VAL A 65 -5.16 -1.79 7.12
C VAL A 65 -5.68 -0.53 6.43
N GLU A 66 -6.46 0.27 7.13
CA GLU A 66 -7.04 1.53 6.63
C GLU A 66 -5.93 2.48 6.15
N ARG A 67 -4.91 2.74 6.98
CA ARG A 67 -3.78 3.62 6.60
C ARG A 67 -3.01 3.08 5.40
N ASN A 68 -2.74 1.77 5.36
CA ASN A 68 -2.05 1.16 4.23
C ASN A 68 -2.88 1.25 2.94
N LEU A 69 -4.17 0.96 2.99
CA LEU A 69 -5.06 1.07 1.83
C LEU A 69 -5.20 2.53 1.35
N ASN A 70 -5.25 3.50 2.26
CA ASN A 70 -5.18 4.93 1.91
C ASN A 70 -3.86 5.27 1.19
N MET A 71 -2.73 4.77 1.67
CA MET A 71 -1.43 4.96 1.02
C MET A 71 -1.41 4.32 -0.38
N MET A 72 -1.89 3.08 -0.51
CA MET A 72 -1.84 2.31 -1.76
C MET A 72 -2.50 3.01 -2.94
N MET A 73 -3.56 3.80 -2.72
CA MET A 73 -4.21 4.57 -3.79
C MET A 73 -3.29 5.60 -4.46
N TYR A 74 -2.25 6.07 -3.75
CA TYR A 74 -1.24 6.97 -4.30
C TYR A 74 -0.09 6.23 -5.01
N TYR A 75 -0.09 4.89 -4.99
CA TYR A 75 0.92 4.07 -5.64
C TYR A 75 0.44 3.46 -6.96
N ILE A 76 -0.71 3.92 -7.48
CA ILE A 76 -1.29 3.41 -8.74
C ILE A 76 -0.85 4.30 -9.91
N GLU A 77 -0.29 3.65 -10.92
CA GLU A 77 0.14 4.26 -12.17
C GLU A 77 -1.04 4.58 -13.11
N PRO A 78 -0.85 5.39 -14.17
CA PRO A 78 -1.92 5.68 -15.14
C PRO A 78 -2.50 4.45 -15.84
N ASN A 79 -1.72 3.38 -15.96
CA ASN A 79 -2.12 2.08 -16.53
C ASN A 79 -2.67 1.07 -15.51
N ASP A 80 -3.07 1.55 -14.31
CA ASP A 80 -3.58 0.75 -13.19
C ASP A 80 -2.57 -0.22 -12.57
N MET A 81 -1.30 -0.17 -12.95
CA MET A 81 -0.24 -0.91 -12.29
C MET A 81 0.15 -0.27 -10.96
N VAL A 82 0.67 -1.08 -10.07
CA VAL A 82 1.23 -0.60 -8.80
C VAL A 82 2.67 -0.17 -8.99
N PHE A 83 3.03 1.02 -8.50
CA PHE A 83 4.42 1.44 -8.41
C PHE A 83 5.17 0.59 -7.37
N THR A 84 6.07 -0.26 -7.84
CA THR A 84 6.82 -1.23 -7.01
C THR A 84 8.28 -0.86 -6.80
N GLN A 85 8.79 0.19 -7.45
CA GLN A 85 10.22 0.55 -7.41
C GLN A 85 10.72 0.97 -6.02
N ASN A 86 9.81 1.34 -5.10
CA ASN A 86 10.15 1.62 -3.71
C ASN A 86 10.32 0.36 -2.85
N SER A 87 9.91 -0.80 -3.33
CA SER A 87 10.01 -2.07 -2.60
C SER A 87 11.46 -2.43 -2.25
N THR A 88 11.64 -3.08 -1.11
CA THR A 88 12.92 -3.68 -0.70
C THR A 88 12.93 -5.19 -0.89
N ARG A 89 11.89 -5.73 -1.50
CA ARG A 89 11.66 -7.17 -1.69
C ARG A 89 11.69 -7.53 -3.18
N GLN A 90 11.43 -8.80 -3.47
CA GLN A 90 11.48 -9.38 -4.81
C GLN A 90 10.45 -8.82 -5.80
N ASP A 91 9.43 -8.11 -5.32
CA ASP A 91 8.46 -7.41 -6.17
C ASP A 91 8.95 -6.06 -6.69
N GLN A 92 10.19 -5.67 -6.36
CA GLN A 92 10.76 -4.42 -6.87
C GLN A 92 10.88 -4.46 -8.40
N GLY A 93 10.20 -3.54 -9.07
CA GLY A 93 10.20 -3.43 -10.53
C GLY A 93 9.31 -4.44 -11.25
N GLU A 94 8.53 -5.25 -10.53
CA GLU A 94 7.58 -6.18 -11.13
C GLU A 94 6.31 -5.47 -11.60
N GLU A 95 5.75 -5.96 -12.69
CA GLU A 95 4.46 -5.52 -13.24
C GLU A 95 3.32 -6.16 -12.45
N ILE A 96 2.77 -5.41 -11.51
CA ILE A 96 1.73 -5.89 -10.59
C ILE A 96 0.55 -4.93 -10.59
N PHE A 97 -0.67 -5.48 -10.49
CA PHE A 97 -1.92 -4.73 -10.35
C PHE A 97 -2.47 -4.80 -8.92
N MET A 98 -3.41 -3.92 -8.61
CA MET A 98 -4.05 -3.82 -7.28
C MET A 98 -4.96 -4.99 -6.92
N ASP A 99 -5.01 -6.04 -7.73
CA ASP A 99 -5.98 -7.12 -7.63
C ASP A 99 -6.01 -7.79 -6.24
N LYS A 100 -4.86 -7.91 -5.57
CA LYS A 100 -4.75 -8.49 -4.22
C LYS A 100 -5.44 -7.67 -3.13
N TYR A 101 -5.69 -6.38 -3.39
CA TYR A 101 -6.28 -5.47 -2.42
C TYR A 101 -7.80 -5.38 -2.54
N LEU A 102 -8.42 -5.94 -3.58
CA LEU A 102 -9.85 -5.83 -3.85
C LEU A 102 -10.70 -6.15 -2.61
N TYR A 103 -10.53 -7.36 -2.07
CA TYR A 103 -11.36 -7.79 -0.94
C TYR A 103 -11.07 -7.01 0.35
N GLN A 104 -9.88 -6.43 0.49
CA GLN A 104 -9.52 -5.61 1.64
C GLN A 104 -10.27 -4.27 1.60
N TYR A 105 -10.33 -3.62 0.44
CA TYR A 105 -11.18 -2.45 0.24
C TYR A 105 -12.64 -2.79 0.46
N MET A 106 -13.15 -3.85 -0.16
CA MET A 106 -14.54 -4.29 -0.01
C MET A 106 -14.89 -4.61 1.44
N TYR A 107 -13.98 -5.24 2.18
CA TYR A 107 -14.18 -5.53 3.59
C TYR A 107 -14.36 -4.25 4.42
N LEU A 108 -13.49 -3.26 4.24
CA LEU A 108 -13.59 -2.02 5.01
C LEU A 108 -14.88 -1.24 4.69
N ILE A 109 -15.24 -1.10 3.41
CA ILE A 109 -16.46 -0.37 3.02
C ILE A 109 -17.75 -1.10 3.40
N ALA A 110 -17.82 -2.42 3.22
CA ALA A 110 -19.03 -3.20 3.50
C ALA A 110 -19.34 -3.30 5.01
N TYR A 111 -18.33 -3.20 5.86
CA TYR A 111 -18.49 -3.27 7.31
C TYR A 111 -18.44 -1.89 7.98
N ASP A 112 -18.23 -0.82 7.23
CA ASP A 112 -18.23 0.56 7.75
C ASP A 112 -19.57 0.84 8.46
N GLY A 113 -19.49 1.49 9.63
CA GLY A 113 -20.65 1.77 10.47
C GLY A 113 -21.19 0.56 11.25
N THR A 114 -20.58 -0.62 11.15
CA THR A 114 -20.90 -1.77 12.02
C THR A 114 -20.32 -1.54 13.41
N ASP A 115 -21.10 -1.91 14.44
CA ASP A 115 -20.64 -1.78 15.83
C ASP A 115 -19.34 -2.61 16.08
N GLY A 116 -18.39 -2.00 16.79
CA GLY A 116 -17.08 -2.61 17.03
C GLY A 116 -16.15 -2.68 15.81
N PHE A 117 -16.49 -2.01 14.70
CA PHE A 117 -15.65 -1.91 13.51
C PHE A 117 -15.02 -0.52 13.38
N ILE A 118 -13.99 -0.38 12.54
CA ILE A 118 -13.43 0.93 12.22
C ILE A 118 -14.48 1.78 11.50
N LYS A 119 -14.51 3.08 11.81
CA LYS A 119 -15.39 4.02 11.14
C LYS A 119 -14.58 4.84 10.16
N LEU A 120 -14.91 4.71 8.89
CA LEU A 120 -14.33 5.53 7.83
C LEU A 120 -14.95 6.93 7.80
N THR A 121 -14.17 7.91 7.41
CA THR A 121 -14.75 9.19 7.00
C THR A 121 -15.52 9.02 5.69
N PRO A 122 -16.52 9.86 5.40
CA PRO A 122 -17.24 9.78 4.10
C PRO A 122 -16.31 9.86 2.88
N GLU A 123 -15.23 10.62 3.01
CA GLU A 123 -14.22 10.76 1.95
C GLU A 123 -13.38 9.48 1.78
N GLU A 124 -12.99 8.83 2.86
CA GLU A 124 -12.27 7.54 2.81
C GLU A 124 -13.15 6.44 2.25
N HIS A 125 -14.40 6.36 2.72
CA HIS A 125 -15.38 5.41 2.19
C HIS A 125 -15.53 5.55 0.68
N ALA A 126 -15.76 6.78 0.19
CA ALA A 126 -15.89 7.06 -1.24
C ALA A 126 -14.62 6.72 -2.04
N ARG A 127 -13.44 6.97 -1.47
CA ARG A 127 -12.17 6.61 -2.13
C ARG A 127 -11.97 5.09 -2.19
N PHE A 128 -12.31 4.36 -1.14
CA PHE A 128 -12.16 2.91 -1.09
C PHE A 128 -13.17 2.22 -2.02
N ASP A 129 -14.41 2.72 -2.08
CA ASP A 129 -15.40 2.30 -3.08
C ASP A 129 -14.86 2.48 -4.51
N GLY A 130 -14.34 3.68 -4.81
CA GLY A 130 -13.74 3.97 -6.10
C GLY A 130 -12.54 3.08 -6.42
N ALA A 131 -11.69 2.74 -5.44
CA ALA A 131 -10.55 1.85 -5.63
C ALA A 131 -11.00 0.41 -5.94
N ALA A 132 -11.94 -0.13 -5.19
CA ALA A 132 -12.48 -1.47 -5.44
C ALA A 132 -13.17 -1.54 -6.81
N HIS A 133 -13.96 -0.54 -7.17
CA HIS A 133 -14.61 -0.46 -8.47
C HIS A 133 -13.58 -0.38 -9.63
N GLN A 134 -12.52 0.42 -9.48
CA GLN A 134 -11.45 0.54 -10.48
C GLN A 134 -10.72 -0.80 -10.70
N ILE A 135 -10.48 -1.58 -9.65
CA ILE A 135 -9.84 -2.90 -9.78
C ILE A 135 -10.72 -3.83 -10.62
N ILE A 136 -12.03 -3.90 -10.33
CA ILE A 136 -12.97 -4.75 -11.07
C ILE A 136 -13.05 -4.31 -12.53
N LYS A 137 -13.19 -3.00 -12.75
CA LYS A 137 -13.24 -2.40 -14.09
C LYS A 137 -11.96 -2.67 -14.88
N GLY A 138 -10.79 -2.48 -14.27
CA GLY A 138 -9.49 -2.74 -14.89
C GLY A 138 -9.32 -4.20 -15.31
N CYS A 139 -9.78 -5.16 -14.51
CA CYS A 139 -9.80 -6.58 -14.90
C CYS A 139 -10.68 -6.82 -16.13
N ALA A 140 -11.89 -6.23 -16.17
CA ALA A 140 -12.81 -6.39 -17.29
C ALA A 140 -12.28 -5.77 -18.59
N GLU A 141 -11.73 -4.57 -18.52
CA GLU A 141 -11.25 -3.82 -19.70
C GLU A 141 -9.95 -4.41 -20.29
N THR A 142 -9.09 -4.96 -19.46
CA THR A 142 -7.79 -5.50 -19.90
C THR A 142 -7.81 -7.01 -20.16
N GLY A 143 -8.93 -7.68 -19.91
CA GLY A 143 -9.04 -9.12 -20.02
C GLY A 143 -8.20 -9.90 -18.99
N ARG A 144 -7.74 -9.25 -17.93
CA ARG A 144 -7.06 -9.94 -16.83
C ARG A 144 -8.04 -10.86 -16.10
N GLN A 145 -7.49 -11.91 -15.53
CA GLN A 145 -8.28 -12.77 -14.65
C GLN A 145 -8.79 -11.95 -13.45
N ALA A 146 -10.07 -12.13 -13.13
CA ALA A 146 -10.64 -11.53 -11.91
C ALA A 146 -9.85 -11.97 -10.68
N PRO A 147 -9.71 -11.09 -9.67
CA PRO A 147 -8.96 -11.40 -8.45
C PRO A 147 -9.45 -12.69 -7.80
N ASN A 148 -8.55 -13.59 -7.46
CA ASN A 148 -8.88 -14.85 -6.79
C ASN A 148 -9.15 -14.63 -5.29
N CYS A 149 -10.23 -13.91 -4.98
CA CYS A 149 -10.60 -13.56 -3.61
C CYS A 149 -12.04 -13.97 -3.25
N LEU A 150 -12.72 -14.73 -4.11
CA LEU A 150 -14.12 -15.12 -3.90
C LEU A 150 -14.36 -15.78 -2.52
N HIS A 151 -13.47 -16.67 -2.11
CA HIS A 151 -13.54 -17.33 -0.81
C HIS A 151 -13.44 -16.35 0.36
N LEU A 152 -12.68 -15.27 0.23
CA LEU A 152 -12.57 -14.22 1.26
C LEU A 152 -13.82 -13.35 1.29
N LEU A 153 -14.39 -13.01 0.12
CA LEU A 153 -15.65 -12.31 0.04
C LEU A 153 -16.79 -13.12 0.67
N MET A 154 -16.79 -14.45 0.50
CA MET A 154 -17.78 -15.33 1.15
C MET A 154 -17.61 -15.41 2.67
N ILE A 155 -16.37 -15.32 3.18
CA ILE A 155 -16.12 -15.26 4.63
C ILE A 155 -16.63 -13.94 5.22
N TYR A 156 -16.55 -12.86 4.47
CA TYR A 156 -17.04 -11.54 4.84
C TYR A 156 -18.37 -11.27 4.12
N ASP A 157 -19.42 -11.90 4.61
CA ASP A 157 -20.76 -12.00 3.97
C ASP A 157 -21.33 -10.67 3.48
N LYS A 158 -21.18 -9.58 4.25
CA LYS A 158 -21.64 -8.25 3.84
C LYS A 158 -20.99 -7.74 2.54
N THR A 159 -19.81 -8.27 2.17
CA THR A 159 -19.15 -7.86 0.94
C THR A 159 -19.88 -8.31 -0.32
N LEU A 160 -20.64 -9.41 -0.25
CA LEU A 160 -21.42 -9.93 -1.38
C LEU A 160 -22.64 -9.09 -1.70
N ASP A 161 -23.21 -8.43 -0.69
CA ASP A 161 -24.40 -7.59 -0.81
C ASP A 161 -24.05 -6.12 -1.05
N TYR A 162 -22.75 -5.77 -1.06
CA TYR A 162 -22.32 -4.40 -1.25
C TYR A 162 -22.56 -3.92 -2.69
N THR A 163 -23.18 -2.75 -2.81
CA THR A 163 -23.41 -2.09 -4.10
C THR A 163 -22.51 -0.86 -4.20
N PHE A 164 -21.68 -0.81 -5.25
CA PHE A 164 -20.79 0.32 -5.50
C PHE A 164 -21.57 1.60 -5.80
N GLU A 165 -21.16 2.69 -5.16
CA GLU A 165 -21.72 4.02 -5.38
C GLU A 165 -21.12 4.72 -6.60
N ASN A 166 -20.20 4.08 -7.30
CA ASN A 166 -19.45 4.60 -8.44
C ASN A 166 -18.71 5.91 -8.13
N CYS A 167 -18.14 5.97 -6.94
CA CYS A 167 -17.32 7.10 -6.51
C CYS A 167 -16.04 7.19 -7.34
N GLY A 168 -15.63 8.41 -7.64
CA GLY A 168 -14.45 8.63 -8.49
C GLY A 168 -13.15 8.15 -7.85
N PHE A 169 -12.39 7.35 -8.59
CA PHE A 169 -11.03 7.01 -8.22
C PHE A 169 -10.08 8.21 -8.38
N LEU A 170 -9.02 8.29 -7.54
CA LEU A 170 -8.03 9.37 -7.60
C LEU A 170 -7.28 9.38 -8.95
N LYS A 171 -7.67 10.27 -9.86
CA LYS A 171 -7.03 10.41 -11.18
C LYS A 171 -5.81 11.33 -11.13
N THR A 172 -5.84 12.34 -10.27
CA THR A 172 -4.77 13.33 -10.17
C THR A 172 -4.45 13.63 -8.71
N TYR A 173 -3.16 13.65 -8.38
CA TYR A 173 -2.69 13.99 -7.05
C TYR A 173 -1.22 14.42 -7.04
N ARG A 174 -0.81 15.04 -5.95
CA ARG A 174 0.57 15.26 -5.53
C ARG A 174 0.67 14.93 -4.05
N LYS A 175 1.38 13.87 -3.70
CA LYS A 175 1.50 13.36 -2.32
C LYS A 175 2.96 13.15 -1.95
N LEU A 176 3.35 13.76 -0.85
CA LEU A 176 4.63 13.52 -0.21
C LEU A 176 4.42 12.57 0.95
N PHE A 177 5.13 11.45 0.93
CA PHE A 177 5.32 10.52 2.03
C PHE A 177 6.66 10.86 2.70
N LYS A 178 6.60 11.64 3.78
CA LYS A 178 7.80 12.22 4.40
C LYS A 178 8.70 11.15 5.02
N GLU A 179 8.11 10.21 5.73
CA GLU A 179 8.86 9.13 6.39
C GLU A 179 9.48 8.18 5.36
N ALA A 180 8.76 7.86 4.31
CA ALA A 180 9.26 7.06 3.21
C ALA A 180 10.31 7.79 2.35
N GLY A 181 10.30 9.12 2.36
CA GLY A 181 11.11 9.94 1.45
C GLY A 181 10.67 9.79 -0.01
N VAL A 182 9.37 9.71 -0.26
CA VAL A 182 8.78 9.48 -1.58
C VAL A 182 7.78 10.58 -1.91
N LEU A 183 8.01 11.27 -3.02
CA LEU A 183 7.04 12.18 -3.62
C LEU A 183 6.40 11.49 -4.82
N ARG A 184 5.09 11.32 -4.76
CA ARG A 184 4.28 10.78 -5.87
C ARG A 184 3.44 11.87 -6.50
N VAL A 185 3.49 11.97 -7.82
CA VAL A 185 2.64 12.85 -8.61
C VAL A 185 2.00 12.06 -9.73
N LYS A 186 0.69 12.14 -9.84
CA LYS A 186 -0.08 11.53 -10.93
C LYS A 186 -0.97 12.58 -11.61
N LYS A 187 -1.02 12.50 -12.90
CA LYS A 187 -1.95 13.17 -13.79
C LYS A 187 -2.63 12.14 -14.67
N GLU A 188 -3.60 12.54 -15.48
CA GLU A 188 -4.38 11.58 -16.28
C GLU A 188 -3.51 10.64 -17.12
N ASN A 189 -2.47 11.18 -17.78
CA ASN A 189 -1.67 10.44 -18.75
C ASN A 189 -0.25 10.10 -18.28
N TYR A 190 0.17 10.62 -17.14
CA TYR A 190 1.51 10.38 -16.63
C TYR A 190 1.56 10.40 -15.10
N SER A 191 2.57 9.74 -14.60
CA SER A 191 3.00 9.87 -13.21
C SER A 191 4.51 10.08 -13.15
N TYR A 192 4.96 10.66 -12.05
CA TYR A 192 6.37 10.60 -11.69
C TYR A 192 6.54 10.41 -10.19
N THR A 193 7.64 9.76 -9.83
CA THR A 193 8.01 9.48 -8.44
C THR A 193 9.42 9.97 -8.21
N VAL A 194 9.61 10.75 -7.15
CA VAL A 194 10.93 11.16 -6.67
C VAL A 194 11.19 10.45 -5.34
N MET A 195 12.36 9.83 -5.19
CA MET A 195 12.70 9.05 -4.01
C MET A 195 14.05 9.45 -3.42
N LYS A 196 14.10 9.52 -2.10
CA LYS A 196 15.36 9.56 -1.34
C LYS A 196 15.97 8.16 -1.22
N ASN A 197 17.27 8.12 -0.94
CA ASN A 197 18.01 6.91 -0.63
C ASN A 197 17.98 5.85 -1.74
N ARG A 198 17.80 6.29 -2.99
CA ARG A 198 17.83 5.43 -4.17
C ARG A 198 18.69 6.08 -5.26
N SER A 199 19.54 5.28 -5.92
CA SER A 199 20.32 5.78 -7.06
C SER A 199 19.46 6.06 -8.29
N ALA A 200 18.43 5.26 -8.52
CA ALA A 200 17.35 5.56 -9.45
C ALA A 200 16.29 6.38 -8.70
N PHE A 201 16.53 7.67 -8.58
CA PHE A 201 15.76 8.55 -7.70
C PHE A 201 14.55 9.19 -8.35
N LEU A 202 14.40 9.08 -9.66
CA LEU A 202 13.28 9.66 -10.40
C LEU A 202 12.75 8.63 -11.41
N TYR A 203 11.48 8.32 -11.31
CA TYR A 203 10.73 7.45 -12.22
C TYR A 203 9.63 8.23 -12.91
N PHE A 204 9.42 7.90 -14.18
CA PHE A 204 8.31 8.40 -15.00
C PHE A 204 7.53 7.23 -15.55
N ASN A 205 6.20 7.36 -15.58
CA ASN A 205 5.32 6.50 -16.35
C ASN A 205 4.42 7.40 -17.22
N VAL A 206 4.45 7.19 -18.52
CA VAL A 206 3.63 7.93 -19.50
C VAL A 206 2.93 6.91 -20.37
N ASN A 207 1.63 6.71 -20.14
CA ASN A 207 0.82 5.72 -20.88
C ASN A 207 1.43 4.30 -20.90
N GLY A 208 2.02 3.86 -19.79
CA GLY A 208 2.66 2.56 -19.68
C GLY A 208 4.11 2.49 -20.16
N LEU A 209 4.64 3.54 -20.77
CA LEU A 209 6.08 3.66 -21.01
C LEU A 209 6.77 4.11 -19.73
N GLU A 210 7.65 3.27 -19.20
CA GLU A 210 8.41 3.57 -17.98
C GLU A 210 9.82 4.03 -18.32
N ALA A 211 10.28 5.04 -17.59
CA ALA A 211 11.64 5.51 -17.64
C ALA A 211 12.11 5.93 -16.24
N TYR A 212 13.41 5.82 -16.00
CA TYR A 212 14.00 6.29 -14.75
C TYR A 212 15.27 7.08 -15.00
N LEU A 213 15.59 7.99 -14.09
CA LEU A 213 16.82 8.76 -14.08
C LEU A 213 17.75 8.28 -12.96
N LYS A 214 18.97 7.98 -13.36
CA LYS A 214 20.10 7.70 -12.48
C LYS A 214 21.27 8.54 -12.94
N ILE A 215 21.93 9.25 -12.01
CA ILE A 215 23.12 10.04 -12.31
C ILE A 215 24.34 9.30 -11.77
N GLY A 216 25.25 8.98 -12.67
CA GLY A 216 26.58 8.49 -12.33
C GLY A 216 27.52 9.67 -12.14
N GLU A 217 28.20 9.73 -11.02
CA GLU A 217 29.28 10.68 -10.77
C GLU A 217 30.54 9.91 -10.42
N SER A 218 31.67 10.44 -10.82
CA SER A 218 32.97 9.85 -10.48
C SER A 218 33.82 10.88 -9.73
N TYR A 219 33.59 10.93 -8.44
CA TYR A 219 34.33 11.81 -7.55
C TYR A 219 34.61 11.09 -6.23
N CYS A 220 35.86 10.98 -5.82
CA CYS A 220 36.29 10.39 -4.54
C CYS A 220 35.59 9.05 -4.24
N GLU A 221 35.58 8.11 -5.21
CA GLU A 221 34.95 6.78 -5.11
C GLU A 221 33.43 6.77 -5.09
N ILE A 222 32.77 7.93 -5.11
CA ILE A 222 31.32 8.01 -5.27
C ILE A 222 30.97 7.71 -6.72
N ARG A 223 30.18 6.67 -6.92
CA ARG A 223 29.82 6.19 -8.27
C ARG A 223 28.42 6.60 -8.72
N ASN A 224 27.53 6.92 -7.78
CA ASN A 224 26.17 7.25 -8.07
C ASN A 224 25.68 8.37 -7.14
N PHE A 225 24.91 9.28 -7.68
CA PHE A 225 24.13 10.20 -6.88
C PHE A 225 22.99 9.44 -6.18
N VAL A 226 23.00 9.45 -4.84
CA VAL A 226 21.94 8.86 -3.99
C VAL A 226 21.47 9.96 -3.05
N PRO A 227 20.34 10.62 -3.34
CA PRO A 227 19.90 11.76 -2.54
C PRO A 227 19.56 11.32 -1.11
N ASP A 228 20.11 11.98 -0.13
CA ASP A 228 19.82 11.79 1.30
C ASP A 228 18.84 12.84 1.82
N GLU A 229 18.68 13.96 1.10
CA GLU A 229 17.69 15.00 1.40
C GLU A 229 16.79 15.30 0.22
N MET A 230 15.55 15.68 0.52
CA MET A 230 14.55 16.12 -0.44
C MET A 230 13.86 17.36 0.11
N ASP A 231 14.05 18.49 -0.54
CA ASP A 231 13.36 19.75 -0.24
C ASP A 231 12.34 20.08 -1.33
N ILE A 232 11.09 20.29 -0.89
CA ILE A 232 9.97 20.58 -1.78
C ILE A 232 9.64 22.06 -1.69
N GLN A 233 9.95 22.76 -2.76
CA GLN A 233 9.69 24.19 -2.92
C GLN A 233 8.58 24.41 -3.95
N GLU A 234 8.10 25.65 -4.04
CA GLU A 234 7.14 26.01 -5.07
C GLU A 234 7.73 25.83 -6.47
N GLY A 235 7.06 24.98 -7.28
CA GLY A 235 7.46 24.72 -8.66
C GLY A 235 8.68 23.80 -8.84
N LYS A 236 9.40 23.40 -7.78
CA LYS A 236 10.56 22.52 -7.89
C LYS A 236 10.73 21.56 -6.71
N THR A 237 11.43 20.48 -6.96
CA THR A 237 11.93 19.57 -5.92
C THR A 237 13.45 19.55 -6.01
N VAL A 238 14.12 19.82 -4.90
CA VAL A 238 15.58 19.82 -4.81
C VAL A 238 16.01 18.55 -4.10
N LEU A 239 16.89 17.80 -4.73
CA LEU A 239 17.54 16.63 -4.15
C LEU A 239 18.99 16.97 -3.87
N SER A 240 19.46 16.65 -2.69
CA SER A 240 20.87 16.84 -2.32
C SER A 240 21.47 15.56 -1.76
N HIS A 241 22.78 15.45 -1.90
CA HIS A 241 23.59 14.40 -1.33
C HIS A 241 24.84 15.01 -0.71
N THR A 242 25.13 14.68 0.52
CA THR A 242 26.34 15.13 1.21
C THR A 242 27.32 13.98 1.34
N ALA A 243 28.35 13.98 0.48
CA ALA A 243 29.48 13.08 0.62
C ALA A 243 30.45 13.61 1.67
N ARG A 244 30.81 12.78 2.63
CA ARG A 244 31.93 13.05 3.55
C ARG A 244 33.12 12.23 3.06
N GLY A 245 34.17 12.92 2.66
CA GLY A 245 35.49 12.33 2.37
C GLY A 245 36.25 11.93 3.63
#